data_8a27acf712ef5d7e74725ada642592e1
#
_entry.id   8a27acf712ef5d7e74725ada642592e1
#
_cell.length_a   1.000
_cell.length_b   1.000
_cell.length_c   1.000
_cell.angle_alpha   90.00
_cell.angle_beta   90.00
_cell.angle_gamma   90.00
#
_symmetry.space_group_name_H-M   'P 1'
#
loop_
_entity.id
_entity.type
_entity.pdbx_description
1 polymer ?
#
loop_
_entity_poly.entity_id
_entity_poly.type
_entity_poly.pdbx_seq_one_letter_code
_entity_poly.pdbx_strand_id
1 'polypeptide(L)'
;MPPAPVVAIHLLNAGNELGNHVDALRAALEPVIASVVARLPLQGVDVLVYHDPASTIAELGAGGYTPSAHRVFLPVDVHRHAADPLAFGHALRRLLAHELHHCARWAGPGYGHTLGEALVSEGLACLFESEACGGDPPFYACALSRAQAAAAAEQAHASWDRTDYGHAPWFYGARPDTLPRHAGYALGYAMALRHARRTGLQASQLAHAPASAFLQDLHEGSGA
;
A
#
# COMPACT_ATOMS: atom_id res chain seq x y z
N MET A 1 -19.27 -19.74 20.99
CA MET A 1 -18.31 -18.63 20.85
C MET A 1 -18.68 -17.86 19.58
N PRO A 2 -18.66 -16.52 19.56
CA PRO A 2 -18.76 -15.80 18.32
C PRO A 2 -17.61 -16.20 17.39
N PRO A 3 -17.80 -16.20 16.06
CA PRO A 3 -16.70 -16.44 15.13
C PRO A 3 -15.59 -15.43 15.36
N ALA A 4 -14.34 -15.84 15.20
CA ALA A 4 -13.20 -14.93 15.28
C ALA A 4 -13.35 -13.82 14.23
N PRO A 5 -12.99 -12.56 14.55
CA PRO A 5 -13.04 -11.48 13.57
C PRO A 5 -12.11 -11.79 12.41
N VAL A 6 -12.51 -11.42 11.19
CA VAL A 6 -11.65 -11.59 9.99
C VAL A 6 -10.39 -10.72 10.10
N VAL A 7 -10.47 -9.56 10.76
CA VAL A 7 -9.32 -8.68 11.07
C VAL A 7 -9.35 -8.37 12.56
N ALA A 8 -8.26 -8.67 13.26
CA ALA A 8 -8.07 -8.39 14.68
C ALA A 8 -7.00 -7.31 14.87
N ILE A 9 -7.33 -6.25 15.63
CA ILE A 9 -6.38 -5.17 15.96
C ILE A 9 -5.76 -5.43 17.33
N HIS A 10 -4.43 -5.50 17.36
CA HIS A 10 -3.60 -5.64 18.55
C HIS A 10 -2.80 -4.36 18.78
N LEU A 11 -3.17 -3.59 19.80
CA LEU A 11 -2.45 -2.39 20.21
C LEU A 11 -1.36 -2.80 21.22
N LEU A 12 -0.10 -2.78 20.79
CA LEU A 12 1.04 -3.22 21.59
C LEU A 12 1.44 -2.09 22.54
N ASN A 13 0.90 -2.10 23.74
CA ASN A 13 1.05 -1.01 24.74
C ASN A 13 1.48 -1.50 26.13
N ALA A 14 2.15 -2.64 26.26
CA ALA A 14 2.63 -3.13 27.56
C ALA A 14 3.64 -2.18 28.20
N GLY A 15 4.47 -1.49 27.40
CA GLY A 15 5.40 -0.44 27.85
C GLY A 15 4.76 0.94 28.01
N ASN A 16 3.43 1.07 27.79
CA ASN A 16 2.70 2.35 27.77
C ASN A 16 3.20 3.38 26.72
N GLU A 17 3.83 2.92 25.64
CA GLU A 17 4.39 3.79 24.59
C GLU A 17 3.30 4.46 23.73
N LEU A 18 2.12 3.82 23.60
CA LEU A 18 0.95 4.43 22.97
C LEU A 18 0.22 5.41 23.88
N GLY A 19 0.52 5.40 25.20
CA GLY A 19 -0.04 6.31 26.18
C GLY A 19 -1.57 6.34 26.17
N ASN A 20 -2.14 7.54 26.11
CA ASN A 20 -3.59 7.79 26.04
C ASN A 20 -4.17 7.76 24.63
N HIS A 21 -3.38 7.38 23.60
CA HIS A 21 -3.83 7.34 22.19
C HIS A 21 -4.51 6.03 21.79
N VAL A 22 -4.54 5.03 22.67
CA VAL A 22 -5.06 3.67 22.41
C VAL A 22 -6.48 3.71 21.83
N ASP A 23 -7.41 4.42 22.49
CA ASP A 23 -8.81 4.48 22.05
C ASP A 23 -8.97 5.24 20.74
N ALA A 24 -8.21 6.32 20.55
CA ALA A 24 -8.23 7.10 19.32
C ALA A 24 -7.66 6.31 18.12
N LEU A 25 -6.59 5.54 18.31
CA LEU A 25 -6.04 4.66 17.29
C LEU A 25 -7.04 3.58 16.88
N ARG A 26 -7.70 2.95 17.85
CA ARG A 26 -8.73 1.96 17.60
C ARG A 26 -9.90 2.57 16.83
N ALA A 27 -10.42 3.71 17.28
CA ALA A 27 -11.52 4.41 16.63
C ALA A 27 -11.16 4.88 15.20
N ALA A 28 -9.90 5.16 14.92
CA ALA A 28 -9.46 5.50 13.56
C ALA A 28 -9.44 4.28 12.62
N LEU A 29 -9.09 3.09 13.12
CA LEU A 29 -8.88 1.89 12.31
C LEU A 29 -10.16 1.07 12.08
N GLU A 30 -11.02 0.92 13.11
CA GLU A 30 -12.19 0.06 13.03
C GLU A 30 -13.15 0.36 11.85
N PRO A 31 -13.44 1.63 11.49
CA PRO A 31 -14.39 1.92 10.41
C PRO A 31 -13.93 1.42 9.03
N VAL A 32 -12.61 1.40 8.73
CA VAL A 32 -12.12 0.95 7.44
C VAL A 32 -12.15 -0.57 7.31
N ILE A 33 -12.03 -1.32 8.40
CA ILE A 33 -12.02 -2.79 8.39
C ILE A 33 -13.31 -3.33 7.77
N ALA A 34 -14.47 -2.82 8.15
CA ALA A 34 -15.75 -3.29 7.61
C ALA A 34 -15.83 -3.08 6.08
N SER A 35 -15.36 -1.92 5.59
CA SER A 35 -15.32 -1.61 4.16
C SER A 35 -14.36 -2.51 3.39
N VAL A 36 -13.20 -2.83 3.98
CA VAL A 36 -12.17 -3.67 3.36
C VAL A 36 -12.61 -5.14 3.33
N VAL A 37 -13.10 -5.67 4.46
CA VAL A 37 -13.56 -7.07 4.58
C VAL A 37 -14.72 -7.38 3.62
N ALA A 38 -15.57 -6.40 3.34
CA ALA A 38 -16.65 -6.55 2.36
C ALA A 38 -16.15 -6.65 0.91
N ARG A 39 -14.90 -6.26 0.62
CA ARG A 39 -14.35 -6.18 -0.75
C ARG A 39 -13.22 -7.16 -1.02
N LEU A 40 -12.43 -7.52 0.01
CA LEU A 40 -11.26 -8.39 -0.12
C LEU A 40 -11.50 -9.77 0.51
N PRO A 41 -11.05 -10.86 -0.13
CA PRO A 41 -11.20 -12.23 0.37
C PRO A 41 -10.16 -12.54 1.46
N LEU A 42 -10.23 -11.83 2.61
CA LEU A 42 -9.31 -12.02 3.73
C LEU A 42 -9.66 -13.27 4.54
N GLN A 43 -8.66 -14.01 5.01
CA GLN A 43 -8.80 -15.29 5.73
C GLN A 43 -8.32 -15.23 7.19
N GLY A 44 -8.44 -14.09 7.83
CA GLY A 44 -7.95 -13.86 9.18
C GLY A 44 -6.60 -13.12 9.17
N VAL A 45 -6.61 -11.89 9.69
CA VAL A 45 -5.46 -11.00 9.71
C VAL A 45 -5.28 -10.40 11.08
N ASP A 46 -4.09 -10.53 11.65
CA ASP A 46 -3.66 -9.80 12.84
C ASP A 46 -2.97 -8.50 12.44
N VAL A 47 -3.48 -7.36 12.91
CA VAL A 47 -2.91 -6.03 12.72
C VAL A 47 -2.24 -5.60 14.02
N LEU A 48 -0.92 -5.47 14.01
CA LEU A 48 -0.11 -5.09 15.15
C LEU A 48 0.23 -3.60 15.07
N VAL A 49 -0.36 -2.80 15.94
CA VAL A 49 -0.13 -1.35 16.02
C VAL A 49 0.78 -1.06 17.19
N TYR A 50 1.87 -0.32 16.96
CA TYR A 50 2.87 -0.02 17.99
C TYR A 50 3.59 1.30 17.71
N HIS A 51 4.14 1.91 18.76
CA HIS A 51 4.92 3.13 18.63
C HIS A 51 6.33 2.83 18.13
N ASP A 52 6.65 3.28 16.93
CA ASP A 52 8.01 3.22 16.36
C ASP A 52 8.16 4.33 15.29
N PRO A 53 8.51 5.55 15.70
CA PRO A 53 8.66 6.68 14.78
C PRO A 53 9.71 6.46 13.68
N ALA A 54 10.74 5.62 13.96
CA ALA A 54 11.81 5.35 12.99
C ALA A 54 11.34 4.52 11.78
N SER A 55 10.28 3.73 11.96
CA SER A 55 9.69 2.87 10.92
C SER A 55 8.48 3.52 10.22
N THR A 56 8.21 4.82 10.45
CA THR A 56 7.10 5.52 9.80
C THR A 56 7.53 6.24 8.53
N ILE A 57 6.56 6.47 7.63
CA ILE A 57 6.69 7.46 6.56
C ILE A 57 6.60 8.84 7.21
N ALA A 58 7.67 9.63 7.14
CA ALA A 58 7.81 10.89 7.88
C ALA A 58 6.65 11.87 7.61
N GLU A 59 6.13 11.90 6.38
CA GLU A 59 5.02 12.75 5.96
C GLU A 59 3.69 12.34 6.62
N LEU A 60 3.52 11.05 6.95
CA LEU A 60 2.29 10.48 7.47
C LEU A 60 2.30 10.24 8.98
N GLY A 61 3.49 10.06 9.58
CA GLY A 61 3.65 9.63 10.97
C GLY A 61 3.15 8.20 11.22
N ALA A 62 2.99 7.43 10.17
CA ALA A 62 2.61 6.02 10.21
C ALA A 62 3.29 5.27 9.07
N GLY A 63 3.47 3.97 9.22
CA GLY A 63 4.01 3.08 8.20
C GLY A 63 3.24 1.78 8.15
N GLY A 64 3.56 0.92 7.19
CA GLY A 64 2.93 -0.37 7.05
C GLY A 64 3.90 -1.41 6.50
N TYR A 65 3.71 -2.67 6.90
CA TYR A 65 4.45 -3.80 6.38
C TYR A 65 3.65 -5.09 6.51
N THR A 66 3.46 -5.79 5.41
CA THR A 66 2.69 -7.04 5.31
C THR A 66 3.59 -8.20 4.87
N PRO A 67 4.13 -9.00 5.80
CA PRO A 67 5.03 -10.13 5.48
C PRO A 67 4.30 -11.39 5.04
N SER A 68 2.97 -11.47 5.19
CA SER A 68 2.18 -12.67 4.88
C SER A 68 0.69 -12.34 4.72
N ALA A 69 -0.10 -13.31 4.26
CA ALA A 69 -1.56 -13.17 4.15
C ALA A 69 -2.28 -12.90 5.49
N HIS A 70 -1.63 -13.11 6.62
CA HIS A 70 -2.26 -13.12 7.95
C HIS A 70 -1.72 -12.07 8.92
N ARG A 71 -0.82 -11.18 8.50
CA ARG A 71 -0.16 -10.25 9.43
C ARG A 71 0.17 -8.91 8.80
N VAL A 72 -0.20 -7.87 9.52
CA VAL A 72 0.16 -6.48 9.22
C VAL A 72 0.89 -5.87 10.41
N PHE A 73 2.04 -5.25 10.17
CA PHE A 73 2.72 -4.38 11.13
C PHE A 73 2.41 -2.93 10.77
N LEU A 74 1.96 -2.16 11.75
CA LEU A 74 1.52 -0.77 11.57
C LEU A 74 2.22 0.13 12.61
N PRO A 75 3.50 0.49 12.36
CA PRO A 75 4.22 1.42 13.22
C PRO A 75 3.60 2.82 13.14
N VAL A 76 3.50 3.50 14.29
CA VAL A 76 2.91 4.83 14.41
C VAL A 76 3.81 5.77 15.23
N ASP A 77 3.78 7.05 14.89
CA ASP A 77 4.32 8.13 15.70
C ASP A 77 3.17 8.84 16.44
N VAL A 78 2.99 8.51 17.72
CA VAL A 78 1.91 9.09 18.53
C VAL A 78 2.03 10.61 18.71
N HIS A 79 3.23 11.19 18.57
CA HIS A 79 3.43 12.64 18.64
C HIS A 79 2.82 13.35 17.41
N ARG A 80 2.82 12.69 16.25
CA ARG A 80 2.13 13.20 15.04
C ARG A 80 0.61 13.15 15.22
N HIS A 81 0.07 12.11 15.87
CA HIS A 81 -1.34 12.07 16.23
C HIS A 81 -1.73 13.25 17.12
N ALA A 82 -0.92 13.57 18.12
CA ALA A 82 -1.18 14.71 19.02
C ALA A 82 -1.19 16.07 18.29
N ALA A 83 -0.37 16.21 17.22
CA ALA A 83 -0.26 17.44 16.45
C ALA A 83 -1.46 17.66 15.49
N ASP A 84 -1.92 16.60 14.80
CA ASP A 84 -3.06 16.64 13.88
C ASP A 84 -3.80 15.28 13.87
N PRO A 85 -4.76 15.08 14.79
CA PRO A 85 -5.47 13.80 14.91
C PRO A 85 -6.31 13.43 13.67
N LEU A 86 -6.82 14.42 12.92
CA LEU A 86 -7.67 14.16 11.75
C LEU A 86 -6.85 13.68 10.56
N ALA A 87 -5.80 14.42 10.22
CA ALA A 87 -4.90 14.04 9.12
C ALA A 87 -4.21 12.70 9.42
N PHE A 88 -3.75 12.51 10.65
CA PHE A 88 -3.15 11.25 11.09
C PHE A 88 -4.12 10.08 11.00
N GLY A 89 -5.36 10.24 11.52
CA GLY A 89 -6.39 9.21 11.44
C GLY A 89 -6.78 8.86 10.00
N HIS A 90 -6.78 9.84 9.10
CA HIS A 90 -7.00 9.60 7.67
C HIS A 90 -5.86 8.81 7.05
N ALA A 91 -4.60 9.20 7.31
CA ALA A 91 -3.41 8.49 6.83
C ALA A 91 -3.39 7.03 7.31
N LEU A 92 -3.69 6.82 8.60
CA LEU A 92 -3.69 5.50 9.21
C LEU A 92 -4.74 4.57 8.60
N ARG A 93 -5.95 5.07 8.31
CA ARG A 93 -6.99 4.29 7.61
C ARG A 93 -6.56 3.88 6.21
N ARG A 94 -5.95 4.79 5.46
CA ARG A 94 -5.47 4.53 4.11
C ARG A 94 -4.36 3.49 4.11
N LEU A 95 -3.37 3.63 4.99
CA LEU A 95 -2.30 2.64 5.16
C LEU A 95 -2.84 1.26 5.55
N LEU A 96 -3.82 1.19 6.47
CA LEU A 96 -4.43 -0.10 6.79
C LEU A 96 -5.12 -0.72 5.58
N ALA A 97 -5.85 0.04 4.78
CA ALA A 97 -6.46 -0.47 3.55
C ALA A 97 -5.40 -0.99 2.56
N HIS A 98 -4.31 -0.25 2.37
CA HIS A 98 -3.16 -0.63 1.57
C HIS A 98 -2.56 -1.97 2.02
N GLU A 99 -2.25 -2.11 3.30
CA GLU A 99 -1.65 -3.32 3.85
C GLU A 99 -2.59 -4.53 3.82
N LEU A 100 -3.89 -4.32 4.04
CA LEU A 100 -4.88 -5.41 3.91
C LEU A 100 -5.04 -5.87 2.45
N HIS A 101 -4.82 -4.99 1.46
CA HIS A 101 -4.75 -5.42 0.07
C HIS A 101 -3.54 -6.34 -0.17
N HIS A 102 -2.39 -6.05 0.42
CA HIS A 102 -1.24 -6.97 0.38
C HIS A 102 -1.56 -8.32 1.02
N CYS A 103 -2.31 -8.37 2.14
CA CYS A 103 -2.77 -9.64 2.73
C CYS A 103 -3.60 -10.47 1.74
N ALA A 104 -4.55 -9.84 1.04
CA ALA A 104 -5.33 -10.54 0.01
C ALA A 104 -4.44 -11.04 -1.14
N ARG A 105 -3.47 -10.23 -1.57
CA ARG A 105 -2.54 -10.61 -2.64
C ARG A 105 -1.61 -11.76 -2.22
N TRP A 106 -1.15 -11.80 -0.95
CA TRP A 106 -0.37 -12.92 -0.39
C TRP A 106 -1.12 -14.25 -0.44
N ALA A 107 -2.46 -14.24 -0.34
CA ALA A 107 -3.29 -15.45 -0.47
C ALA A 107 -3.43 -15.94 -1.93
N GLY A 108 -2.90 -15.21 -2.89
CA GLY A 108 -2.88 -15.54 -4.32
C GLY A 108 -1.45 -15.58 -4.87
N PRO A 109 -1.07 -14.66 -5.78
CA PRO A 109 0.25 -14.64 -6.42
C PRO A 109 1.40 -14.26 -5.47
N GLY A 110 1.10 -13.74 -4.27
CA GLY A 110 2.08 -13.18 -3.34
C GLY A 110 2.47 -11.74 -3.65
N TYR A 111 3.38 -11.20 -2.84
CA TYR A 111 4.00 -9.91 -3.13
C TYR A 111 4.84 -9.97 -4.41
N GLY A 112 5.53 -11.11 -4.61
CA GLY A 112 6.38 -11.37 -5.74
C GLY A 112 7.87 -11.15 -5.48
N HIS A 113 8.69 -11.52 -6.47
CA HIS A 113 10.15 -11.49 -6.41
C HIS A 113 10.75 -10.59 -7.49
N THR A 114 10.01 -10.31 -8.57
CA THR A 114 10.48 -9.48 -9.68
C THR A 114 10.04 -8.03 -9.54
N LEU A 115 10.67 -7.12 -10.30
CA LEU A 115 10.26 -5.72 -10.33
C LEU A 115 8.80 -5.58 -10.78
N GLY A 116 8.40 -6.30 -11.83
CA GLY A 116 7.03 -6.26 -12.34
C GLY A 116 5.99 -6.67 -11.29
N GLU A 117 6.28 -7.73 -10.54
CA GLU A 117 5.41 -8.17 -9.45
C GLU A 117 5.33 -7.15 -8.32
N ALA A 118 6.44 -6.51 -7.94
CA ALA A 118 6.45 -5.45 -6.94
C ALA A 118 5.67 -4.21 -7.40
N LEU A 119 5.84 -3.78 -8.65
CA LEU A 119 5.09 -2.66 -9.23
C LEU A 119 3.57 -2.91 -9.22
N VAL A 120 3.14 -4.13 -9.58
CA VAL A 120 1.72 -4.50 -9.57
C VAL A 120 1.20 -4.59 -8.14
N SER A 121 1.98 -5.16 -7.22
CA SER A 121 1.59 -5.29 -5.81
C SER A 121 1.35 -3.93 -5.17
N GLU A 122 2.31 -3.02 -5.27
CA GLU A 122 2.21 -1.66 -4.73
C GLU A 122 1.17 -0.81 -5.47
N GLY A 123 1.12 -0.93 -6.80
CA GLY A 123 0.16 -0.18 -7.61
C GLY A 123 -1.29 -0.51 -7.30
N LEU A 124 -1.61 -1.79 -7.14
CA LEU A 124 -2.95 -2.24 -6.75
C LEU A 124 -3.30 -1.84 -5.31
N ALA A 125 -2.35 -1.90 -4.39
CA ALA A 125 -2.56 -1.46 -3.01
C ALA A 125 -2.82 0.06 -2.94
N CYS A 126 -2.07 0.89 -3.67
CA CYS A 126 -2.32 2.34 -3.80
C CYS A 126 -3.68 2.65 -4.44
N LEU A 127 -4.09 1.88 -5.44
CA LEU A 127 -5.40 2.05 -6.08
C LEU A 127 -6.51 1.68 -5.11
N PHE A 128 -6.37 0.54 -4.42
CA PHE A 128 -7.35 0.06 -3.46
C PHE A 128 -7.54 1.00 -2.27
N GLU A 129 -6.47 1.59 -1.72
CA GLU A 129 -6.62 2.56 -0.61
C GLU A 129 -7.45 3.77 -1.02
N SER A 130 -7.32 4.23 -2.28
CA SER A 130 -8.14 5.32 -2.82
C SER A 130 -9.59 4.90 -3.04
N GLU A 131 -9.83 3.68 -3.54
CA GLU A 131 -11.17 3.11 -3.71
C GLU A 131 -11.89 2.84 -2.37
N ALA A 132 -11.16 2.43 -1.33
CA ALA A 132 -11.71 2.06 -0.03
C ALA A 132 -11.97 3.27 0.88
N CYS A 133 -11.09 4.26 0.85
CA CYS A 133 -11.12 5.43 1.73
C CYS A 133 -11.61 6.71 1.03
N GLY A 134 -11.71 6.71 -0.29
CA GLY A 134 -12.00 7.90 -1.09
C GLY A 134 -10.86 8.92 -1.13
N GLY A 135 -11.09 10.02 -1.84
CA GLY A 135 -10.13 11.12 -1.96
C GLY A 135 -9.10 10.92 -3.08
N ASP A 136 -8.12 11.83 -3.11
CA ASP A 136 -7.05 11.81 -4.09
C ASP A 136 -6.12 10.61 -3.88
N PRO A 137 -5.37 10.20 -4.91
CA PRO A 137 -4.31 9.20 -4.76
C PRO A 137 -3.29 9.61 -3.68
N PRO A 138 -2.62 8.66 -3.01
CA PRO A 138 -1.59 8.99 -2.05
C PRO A 138 -0.45 9.77 -2.72
N PHE A 139 0.21 10.67 -1.98
CA PHE A 139 1.24 11.56 -2.54
C PHE A 139 2.38 10.78 -3.23
N TYR A 140 2.73 9.61 -2.70
CA TYR A 140 3.76 8.75 -3.29
C TYR A 140 3.32 8.10 -4.61
N ALA A 141 2.02 7.94 -4.85
CA ALA A 141 1.48 7.48 -6.14
C ALA A 141 1.46 8.58 -7.22
N CYS A 142 1.66 9.85 -6.83
CA CYS A 142 1.68 11.01 -7.71
C CYS A 142 3.08 11.66 -7.80
N ALA A 143 4.14 10.96 -7.40
CA ALA A 143 5.47 11.53 -7.22
C ALA A 143 6.23 11.81 -8.53
N LEU A 144 5.75 11.38 -9.69
CA LEU A 144 6.43 11.52 -10.97
C LEU A 144 5.75 12.54 -11.88
N SER A 145 6.56 13.39 -12.52
CA SER A 145 6.13 14.12 -13.72
C SER A 145 5.93 13.14 -14.89
N ARG A 146 5.24 13.57 -15.94
CA ARG A 146 5.01 12.74 -17.15
C ARG A 146 6.31 12.26 -17.78
N ALA A 147 7.32 13.11 -17.87
CA ALA A 147 8.63 12.75 -18.43
C ALA A 147 9.37 11.72 -17.56
N GLN A 148 9.32 11.90 -16.22
CA GLN A 148 9.89 10.93 -15.28
C GLN A 148 9.16 9.58 -15.33
N ALA A 149 7.83 9.59 -15.45
CA ALA A 149 7.05 8.37 -15.58
C ALA A 149 7.38 7.60 -16.86
N ALA A 150 7.55 8.28 -18.00
CA ALA A 150 7.97 7.65 -19.24
C ALA A 150 9.36 7.02 -19.11
N ALA A 151 10.35 7.75 -18.57
CA ALA A 151 11.69 7.21 -18.37
C ALA A 151 11.72 6.03 -17.38
N ALA A 152 10.93 6.09 -16.29
CA ALA A 152 10.81 4.99 -15.34
C ALA A 152 10.13 3.76 -15.97
N ALA A 153 9.13 3.96 -16.85
CA ALA A 153 8.46 2.87 -17.55
C ALA A 153 9.42 2.11 -18.50
N GLU A 154 10.30 2.80 -19.23
CA GLU A 154 11.32 2.17 -20.05
C GLU A 154 12.30 1.34 -19.21
N GLN A 155 12.76 1.88 -18.09
CA GLN A 155 13.65 1.14 -17.17
C GLN A 155 12.93 -0.08 -16.57
N ALA A 156 11.67 0.08 -16.18
CA ALA A 156 10.85 -0.99 -15.62
C ALA A 156 10.59 -2.11 -16.64
N HIS A 157 10.30 -1.74 -17.89
CA HIS A 157 10.12 -2.73 -18.97
C HIS A 157 11.38 -3.58 -19.18
N ALA A 158 12.54 -2.93 -19.25
CA ALA A 158 13.83 -3.62 -19.40
C ALA A 158 14.22 -4.49 -18.20
N SER A 159 13.62 -4.24 -17.02
CA SER A 159 13.93 -4.91 -15.76
C SER A 159 12.75 -5.71 -15.19
N TRP A 160 11.68 -5.89 -15.96
CA TRP A 160 10.40 -6.44 -15.50
C TRP A 160 10.54 -7.76 -14.75
N ASP A 161 11.29 -8.70 -15.29
CA ASP A 161 11.48 -10.05 -14.73
C ASP A 161 12.73 -10.16 -13.82
N ARG A 162 13.41 -9.05 -13.54
CA ARG A 162 14.59 -9.07 -12.69
C ARG A 162 14.23 -9.21 -11.22
N THR A 163 14.91 -10.13 -10.53
CA THR A 163 14.79 -10.34 -9.08
C THR A 163 15.79 -9.50 -8.27
N ASP A 164 16.85 -9.02 -8.91
CA ASP A 164 17.91 -8.17 -8.35
C ASP A 164 17.72 -6.68 -8.67
N TYR A 165 16.47 -6.23 -8.85
CA TYR A 165 16.13 -4.87 -9.28
C TYR A 165 16.46 -3.78 -8.25
N GLY A 166 16.69 -4.17 -6.98
CA GLY A 166 16.93 -3.23 -5.90
C GLY A 166 15.65 -2.49 -5.45
N HIS A 167 14.96 -3.03 -4.45
CA HIS A 167 13.67 -2.49 -3.99
C HIS A 167 13.77 -1.04 -3.49
N ALA A 168 14.78 -0.75 -2.64
CA ALA A 168 14.94 0.58 -2.06
C ALA A 168 15.16 1.73 -3.07
N PRO A 169 15.93 1.58 -4.17
CA PRO A 169 15.95 2.56 -5.25
C PRO A 169 14.60 2.87 -5.88
N TRP A 170 13.78 1.85 -6.13
CA TRP A 170 12.47 2.03 -6.78
C TRP A 170 11.42 2.65 -5.86
N PHE A 171 11.37 2.22 -4.60
CA PHE A 171 10.26 2.58 -3.71
C PHE A 171 10.62 3.62 -2.65
N TYR A 172 11.88 3.65 -2.17
CA TYR A 172 12.29 4.52 -1.06
C TYR A 172 13.22 5.67 -1.47
N GLY A 173 13.63 5.73 -2.74
CA GLY A 173 14.48 6.81 -3.23
C GLY A 173 15.95 6.68 -2.80
N ALA A 174 16.47 5.46 -2.62
CA ALA A 174 17.85 5.24 -2.23
C ALA A 174 18.88 5.65 -3.31
N ARG A 175 18.44 5.97 -4.53
CA ARG A 175 19.28 6.47 -5.63
C ARG A 175 18.58 7.59 -6.40
N PRO A 176 18.41 8.78 -5.80
CA PRO A 176 17.61 9.88 -6.37
C PRO A 176 18.17 10.40 -7.69
N ASP A 177 19.49 10.23 -7.96
CA ASP A 177 20.12 10.65 -9.21
C ASP A 177 19.71 9.80 -10.42
N THR A 178 19.22 8.58 -10.20
CA THR A 178 18.86 7.64 -11.27
C THR A 178 17.37 7.33 -11.31
N LEU A 179 16.71 7.36 -10.15
CA LEU A 179 15.28 7.11 -9.96
C LEU A 179 14.72 8.10 -8.94
N PRO A 180 13.71 8.90 -9.29
CA PRO A 180 13.02 9.74 -8.31
C PRO A 180 12.45 8.93 -7.15
N ARG A 181 12.41 9.53 -5.95
CA ARG A 181 11.77 8.92 -4.79
C ARG A 181 10.33 8.51 -5.13
N HIS A 182 9.92 7.33 -4.70
CA HIS A 182 8.58 6.77 -4.94
C HIS A 182 8.26 6.42 -6.41
N ALA A 183 9.27 6.29 -7.27
CA ALA A 183 9.06 5.96 -8.68
C ALA A 183 8.25 4.67 -8.87
N GLY A 184 8.53 3.63 -8.08
CA GLY A 184 7.81 2.36 -8.13
C GLY A 184 6.33 2.50 -7.75
N TYR A 185 6.02 3.25 -6.69
CA TYR A 185 4.63 3.52 -6.30
C TYR A 185 3.86 4.26 -7.39
N ALA A 186 4.43 5.35 -7.90
CA ALA A 186 3.78 6.18 -8.90
C ALA A 186 3.57 5.44 -10.23
N LEU A 187 4.58 4.71 -10.69
CA LEU A 187 4.48 3.91 -11.90
C LEU A 187 3.49 2.75 -11.74
N GLY A 188 3.59 2.02 -10.64
CA GLY A 188 2.67 0.92 -10.31
C GLY A 188 1.22 1.38 -10.23
N TYR A 189 0.96 2.50 -9.54
CA TYR A 189 -0.38 3.08 -9.45
C TYR A 189 -0.93 3.47 -10.83
N ALA A 190 -0.15 4.18 -11.64
CA ALA A 190 -0.57 4.59 -12.98
C ALA A 190 -0.89 3.38 -13.87
N MET A 191 -0.08 2.33 -13.80
CA MET A 191 -0.29 1.07 -14.50
C MET A 191 -1.55 0.35 -14.01
N ALA A 192 -1.73 0.20 -12.69
CA ALA A 192 -2.91 -0.43 -12.09
C ALA A 192 -4.20 0.31 -12.46
N LEU A 193 -4.17 1.65 -12.44
CA LEU A 193 -5.31 2.49 -12.82
C LEU A 193 -5.67 2.32 -14.30
N ARG A 194 -4.68 2.28 -15.21
CA ARG A 194 -4.92 2.00 -16.65
C ARG A 194 -5.54 0.63 -16.85
N HIS A 195 -4.99 -0.39 -16.19
CA HIS A 195 -5.52 -1.75 -16.23
C HIS A 195 -6.97 -1.82 -15.74
N ALA A 196 -7.26 -1.21 -14.59
CA ALA A 196 -8.61 -1.15 -14.03
C ALA A 196 -9.60 -0.47 -14.98
N ARG A 197 -9.23 0.67 -15.58
CA ARG A 197 -10.05 1.39 -16.56
C ARG A 197 -10.31 0.56 -17.82
N ARG A 198 -9.29 -0.11 -18.34
CA ARG A 198 -9.40 -0.94 -19.56
C ARG A 198 -10.27 -2.18 -19.33
N THR A 199 -10.18 -2.79 -18.15
CA THR A 199 -10.91 -4.03 -17.84
C THR A 199 -12.28 -3.80 -17.20
N GLY A 200 -12.54 -2.61 -16.66
CA GLY A 200 -13.73 -2.30 -15.86
C GLY A 200 -13.70 -2.94 -14.45
N LEU A 201 -12.55 -3.46 -14.00
CA LEU A 201 -12.41 -4.13 -12.71
C LEU A 201 -11.83 -3.19 -11.65
N GLN A 202 -12.24 -3.38 -10.39
CA GLN A 202 -11.69 -2.68 -9.23
C GLN A 202 -10.41 -3.36 -8.73
N ALA A 203 -9.59 -2.63 -7.97
CA ALA A 203 -8.36 -3.18 -7.39
C ALA A 203 -8.60 -4.42 -6.52
N SER A 204 -9.72 -4.47 -5.79
CA SER A 204 -10.13 -5.64 -5.01
C SER A 204 -10.36 -6.89 -5.85
N GLN A 205 -10.91 -6.75 -7.05
CA GLN A 205 -11.15 -7.85 -8.00
C GLN A 205 -9.85 -8.29 -8.68
N LEU A 206 -8.86 -7.41 -8.72
CA LEU A 206 -7.55 -7.62 -9.32
C LEU A 206 -6.50 -8.15 -8.32
N ALA A 207 -6.84 -8.29 -7.03
CA ALA A 207 -5.89 -8.70 -5.99
C ALA A 207 -5.13 -10.00 -6.34
N HIS A 208 -5.77 -10.94 -7.03
CA HIS A 208 -5.16 -12.21 -7.44
C HIS A 208 -4.71 -12.25 -8.92
N ALA A 209 -4.77 -11.12 -9.63
CA ALA A 209 -4.30 -11.08 -11.01
C ALA A 209 -2.76 -11.21 -11.08
N PRO A 210 -2.23 -12.00 -12.03
CA PRO A 210 -0.79 -12.16 -12.23
C PRO A 210 -0.18 -10.85 -12.77
N ALA A 211 1.07 -10.58 -12.42
CA ALA A 211 1.75 -9.35 -12.85
C ALA A 211 1.84 -9.22 -14.38
N SER A 212 1.98 -10.33 -15.09
CA SER A 212 2.03 -10.36 -16.56
C SER A 212 0.80 -9.74 -17.24
N ALA A 213 -0.38 -9.75 -16.57
CA ALA A 213 -1.58 -9.14 -17.13
C ALA A 213 -1.49 -7.60 -17.24
N PHE A 214 -0.60 -6.97 -16.49
CA PHE A 214 -0.44 -5.53 -16.41
C PHE A 214 0.66 -4.97 -17.34
N LEU A 215 1.52 -5.81 -17.91
CA LEU A 215 2.68 -5.36 -18.68
C LEU A 215 2.31 -4.41 -19.84
N GLN A 216 1.20 -4.68 -20.53
CA GLN A 216 0.71 -3.81 -21.61
C GLN A 216 0.26 -2.42 -21.12
N ASP A 217 -0.06 -2.29 -19.84
CA ASP A 217 -0.52 -1.06 -19.22
C ASP A 217 0.65 -0.26 -18.57
N LEU A 218 1.90 -0.73 -18.73
CA LEU A 218 3.09 -0.09 -18.18
C LEU A 218 3.35 1.28 -18.83
N HIS A 219 3.20 1.37 -20.16
CA HIS A 219 3.35 2.62 -20.90
C HIS A 219 2.01 3.35 -21.04
N GLU A 220 2.04 4.69 -21.11
CA GLU A 220 0.88 5.42 -21.60
C GLU A 220 0.63 4.93 -23.03
N GLY A 221 -0.54 4.36 -23.28
CA GLY A 221 -0.91 3.97 -24.64
C GLY A 221 -0.74 5.17 -25.56
N SER A 222 -0.16 4.94 -26.74
CA SER A 222 -0.23 5.87 -27.85
C SER A 222 -1.71 5.99 -28.19
N GLY A 223 -2.41 6.84 -27.44
CA GLY A 223 -3.82 7.10 -27.63
C GLY A 223 -3.99 7.69 -29.03
N ALA A 224 -4.69 6.95 -29.87
CA ALA A 224 -5.25 7.46 -31.09
C ALA A 224 -6.33 8.51 -30.78
#